data_ef4bccd3fa097800afd32330b270c483
#
_entry.id   ef4bccd3fa097800afd32330b270c483
#
_cell.length_a   1.000
_cell.length_b   1.000
_cell.length_c   1.000
_cell.angle_alpha   90.00
_cell.angle_beta   90.00
_cell.angle_gamma   90.00
#
_symmetry.space_group_name_H-M   'P 1'
#
loop_
_entity.id
_entity.type
_entity.pdbx_description
1 polymer ?
#
loop_
_entity_poly.entity_id
_entity_poly.type
_entity_poly.pdbx_seq_one_letter_code
_entity_poly.pdbx_strand_id
1 'polypeptide(L)'
;VYKRQGYVPYDVKINENTARTLEYAYDDWCIYQMAKALNRPKKELKLFADRAMNYKNVFDKESLLMRGRNKDGQFQAPFSPLKWGDAFTEGNSWHYSWSVFHDPQGLIDLMGGEKVFVEMLDSVFIVPPLFDDSYYGQVIHEIREMTVMNMGNYAHGNQPIPVSYTHLRAHETSAH
;
A
#
# COMPACT_ATOMS: atom_id res chain seq x y z
N VAL A 1 -7.42 17.41 -5.07
CA VAL A 1 -6.41 16.77 -5.93
C VAL A 1 -6.79 15.32 -6.17
N TYR A 2 -6.93 14.49 -5.14
CA TYR A 2 -7.31 13.06 -5.21
C TYR A 2 -8.53 12.80 -6.14
N LYS A 3 -9.61 13.55 -5.98
CA LYS A 3 -10.85 13.37 -6.80
C LYS A 3 -10.65 13.57 -8.31
N ARG A 4 -9.58 14.27 -8.73
CA ARG A 4 -9.31 14.52 -10.15
C ARG A 4 -8.29 13.57 -10.75
N GLN A 5 -7.27 13.20 -9.98
CA GLN A 5 -6.13 12.40 -10.45
C GLN A 5 -6.23 10.94 -10.05
N GLY A 6 -7.10 10.60 -9.09
CA GLY A 6 -7.22 9.27 -8.53
C GLY A 6 -6.09 8.90 -7.54
N TYR A 7 -5.26 9.85 -7.14
CA TYR A 7 -4.23 9.68 -6.10
C TYR A 7 -3.87 11.02 -5.48
N VAL A 8 -3.21 11.00 -4.32
CA VAL A 8 -2.60 12.18 -3.70
C VAL A 8 -1.18 12.31 -4.24
N PRO A 9 -0.86 13.37 -5.01
CA PRO A 9 0.47 13.50 -5.59
C PRO A 9 1.56 13.70 -4.54
N TYR A 10 2.73 13.15 -4.83
CA TYR A 10 3.89 13.23 -3.96
C TYR A 10 4.45 14.66 -3.85
N ASP A 11 4.46 15.41 -4.95
CA ASP A 11 5.08 16.75 -5.08
C ASP A 11 4.19 17.92 -4.67
N VAL A 12 3.07 17.68 -3.96
CA VAL A 12 2.14 18.75 -3.53
C VAL A 12 2.21 19.08 -2.04
N LYS A 13 3.29 18.71 -1.36
CA LYS A 13 3.54 18.95 0.08
C LYS A 13 2.43 18.37 1.00
N ILE A 14 1.88 17.24 0.62
CA ILE A 14 1.01 16.44 1.47
C ILE A 14 1.81 15.21 1.89
N ASN A 15 2.16 15.14 3.16
CA ASN A 15 2.87 13.99 3.72
C ASN A 15 2.02 12.73 3.64
N GLU A 16 2.67 11.58 3.62
CA GLU A 16 1.99 10.27 3.62
C GLU A 16 1.05 10.07 2.41
N ASN A 17 1.38 10.71 1.30
CA ASN A 17 0.51 10.80 0.12
C ASN A 17 0.16 9.44 -0.49
N THR A 18 1.10 8.50 -0.52
CA THR A 18 0.86 7.14 -1.02
C THR A 18 0.01 6.35 -0.04
N ALA A 19 0.32 6.37 1.26
CA ALA A 19 -0.50 5.74 2.30
C ALA A 19 -1.95 6.25 2.24
N ARG A 20 -2.14 7.57 2.20
CA ARG A 20 -3.49 8.19 2.05
C ARG A 20 -4.21 7.75 0.79
N THR A 21 -3.51 7.55 -0.31
CA THR A 21 -4.13 7.05 -1.55
C THR A 21 -4.67 5.63 -1.36
N LEU A 22 -3.91 4.77 -0.71
CA LEU A 22 -4.31 3.39 -0.41
C LEU A 22 -5.50 3.34 0.54
N GLU A 23 -5.45 4.12 1.62
CA GLU A 23 -6.54 4.21 2.60
C GLU A 23 -7.82 4.75 1.96
N TYR A 24 -7.75 5.83 1.17
CA TYR A 24 -8.92 6.37 0.48
C TYR A 24 -9.51 5.40 -0.54
N ALA A 25 -8.69 4.56 -1.18
CA ALA A 25 -9.19 3.52 -2.07
C ALA A 25 -10.00 2.47 -1.28
N TYR A 26 -9.53 2.08 -0.10
CA TYR A 26 -10.25 1.18 0.79
C TYR A 26 -11.53 1.82 1.35
N ASP A 27 -11.47 3.08 1.79
CA ASP A 27 -12.65 3.83 2.24
C ASP A 27 -13.71 3.91 1.14
N ASP A 28 -13.32 4.21 -0.10
CA ASP A 28 -14.23 4.25 -1.24
C ASP A 28 -14.86 2.88 -1.51
N TRP A 29 -14.12 1.78 -1.32
CA TRP A 29 -14.71 0.43 -1.38
C TRP A 29 -15.72 0.19 -0.24
N CYS A 30 -15.43 0.60 0.97
CA CYS A 30 -16.38 0.52 2.09
C CYS A 30 -17.66 1.31 1.78
N ILE A 31 -17.52 2.53 1.25
CA ILE A 31 -18.67 3.35 0.83
C ILE A 31 -19.44 2.65 -0.30
N TYR A 32 -18.77 2.04 -1.26
CA TYR A 32 -19.41 1.25 -2.31
C TYR A 32 -20.26 0.11 -1.73
N GLN A 33 -19.74 -0.64 -0.75
CA GLN A 33 -20.48 -1.74 -0.11
C GLN A 33 -21.71 -1.22 0.64
N MET A 34 -21.56 -0.13 1.40
CA MET A 34 -22.68 0.53 2.07
C MET A 34 -23.73 1.04 1.08
N ALA A 35 -23.30 1.70 0.01
CA ALA A 35 -24.18 2.22 -1.03
C ALA A 35 -24.95 1.09 -1.73
N LYS A 36 -24.30 -0.05 -1.96
CA LYS A 36 -24.93 -1.25 -2.50
C LYS A 36 -26.00 -1.81 -1.57
N ALA A 37 -25.70 -1.95 -0.28
CA ALA A 37 -26.63 -2.42 0.73
C ALA A 37 -27.85 -1.49 0.88
N LEU A 38 -27.67 -0.19 0.72
CA LEU A 38 -28.71 0.83 0.79
C LEU A 38 -29.44 1.06 -0.56
N ASN A 39 -29.18 0.27 -1.57
CA ASN A 39 -29.76 0.39 -2.92
C ASN A 39 -29.62 1.80 -3.51
N ARG A 40 -28.45 2.42 -3.34
CA ARG A 40 -28.18 3.77 -3.89
C ARG A 40 -28.13 3.74 -5.43
N PRO A 41 -28.30 4.91 -6.09
CA PRO A 41 -28.28 4.99 -7.55
C PRO A 41 -27.02 4.39 -8.18
N LYS A 42 -27.17 3.72 -9.33
CA LYS A 42 -26.05 3.09 -10.06
C LYS A 42 -24.87 4.03 -10.32
N LYS A 43 -25.13 5.33 -10.50
CA LYS A 43 -24.08 6.35 -10.68
C LYS A 43 -23.17 6.47 -9.45
N GLU A 44 -23.74 6.42 -8.25
CA GLU A 44 -22.98 6.47 -6.99
C GLU A 44 -22.17 5.16 -6.82
N LEU A 45 -22.81 4.01 -7.07
CA LEU A 45 -22.13 2.72 -7.01
C LEU A 45 -20.92 2.69 -7.93
N LYS A 46 -21.09 3.13 -9.20
CA LYS A 46 -19.99 3.18 -10.17
C LYS A 46 -18.88 4.11 -9.71
N LEU A 47 -19.21 5.29 -9.20
CA LEU A 47 -18.23 6.27 -8.74
C LEU A 47 -17.30 5.67 -7.66
N PHE A 48 -17.87 5.04 -6.63
CA PHE A 48 -17.08 4.50 -5.54
C PHE A 48 -16.36 3.21 -5.92
N ALA A 49 -16.96 2.36 -6.76
CA ALA A 49 -16.28 1.20 -7.33
C ALA A 49 -15.05 1.59 -8.16
N ASP A 50 -15.18 2.60 -9.04
CA ASP A 50 -14.06 3.10 -9.85
C ASP A 50 -12.95 3.69 -8.94
N ARG A 51 -13.32 4.43 -7.89
CA ARG A 51 -12.37 5.05 -6.97
C ARG A 51 -11.67 4.05 -6.05
N ALA A 52 -12.31 2.95 -5.70
CA ALA A 52 -11.71 1.85 -4.97
C ALA A 52 -10.49 1.25 -5.71
N MET A 53 -10.44 1.38 -7.04
CA MET A 53 -9.32 0.92 -7.87
C MET A 53 -8.15 1.91 -7.94
N ASN A 54 -8.22 3.05 -7.26
CA ASN A 54 -7.22 4.12 -7.31
C ASN A 54 -5.85 3.71 -6.75
N TYR A 55 -5.76 2.66 -5.94
CA TYR A 55 -4.49 2.10 -5.48
C TYR A 55 -3.56 1.73 -6.64
N LYS A 56 -4.13 1.37 -7.81
CA LYS A 56 -3.38 1.02 -9.03
C LYS A 56 -2.53 2.18 -9.54
N ASN A 57 -2.92 3.42 -9.23
CA ASN A 57 -2.19 4.62 -9.67
C ASN A 57 -0.85 4.83 -8.96
N VAL A 58 -0.65 4.24 -7.80
CA VAL A 58 0.58 4.36 -7.01
C VAL A 58 1.41 3.06 -7.00
N PHE A 59 0.96 2.04 -7.73
CA PHE A 59 1.73 0.81 -7.93
C PHE A 59 2.76 0.99 -9.05
N ASP A 60 4.02 0.82 -8.72
CA ASP A 60 5.14 0.87 -9.66
C ASP A 60 5.49 -0.54 -10.15
N LYS A 61 5.23 -0.80 -11.42
CA LYS A 61 5.48 -2.11 -12.06
C LYS A 61 6.95 -2.48 -12.18
N GLU A 62 7.83 -1.49 -12.09
CA GLU A 62 9.27 -1.70 -12.21
C GLU A 62 9.86 -2.26 -10.90
N SER A 63 9.42 -1.70 -9.77
CA SER A 63 9.83 -2.17 -8.44
C SER A 63 8.89 -3.23 -7.85
N LEU A 64 7.70 -3.43 -8.42
CA LEU A 64 6.58 -4.24 -7.89
C LEU A 64 6.09 -3.80 -6.51
N LEU A 65 6.31 -2.53 -6.18
CA LEU A 65 5.97 -1.94 -4.89
C LEU A 65 5.14 -0.66 -5.06
N MET A 66 4.49 -0.23 -3.99
CA MET A 66 3.84 1.08 -3.94
C MET A 66 4.87 2.19 -3.85
N ARG A 67 4.68 3.25 -4.64
CA ARG A 67 5.64 4.36 -4.77
C ARG A 67 4.92 5.68 -4.93
N GLY A 68 5.47 6.75 -4.37
CA GLY A 68 4.95 8.10 -4.57
C GLY A 68 4.87 8.47 -6.04
N ARG A 69 3.78 9.13 -6.44
CA ARG A 69 3.57 9.57 -7.82
C ARG A 69 3.33 11.08 -7.86
N ASN A 70 4.06 11.77 -8.72
CA ASN A 70 3.99 13.21 -8.88
C ASN A 70 2.72 13.64 -9.66
N LYS A 71 2.39 14.92 -9.57
CA LYS A 71 1.23 15.50 -10.24
C LYS A 71 1.27 15.35 -11.77
N ASP A 72 2.45 15.30 -12.36
CA ASP A 72 2.67 15.08 -13.79
C ASP A 72 2.53 13.60 -14.20
N GLY A 73 2.32 12.69 -13.25
CA GLY A 73 2.16 11.27 -13.48
C GLY A 73 3.47 10.46 -13.44
N GLN A 74 4.63 11.10 -13.26
CA GLN A 74 5.89 10.40 -13.06
C GLN A 74 5.99 9.86 -11.62
N PHE A 75 6.66 8.73 -11.44
CA PHE A 75 6.96 8.25 -10.10
C PHE A 75 8.04 9.09 -9.41
N GLN A 76 7.98 9.16 -8.10
CA GLN A 76 8.99 9.81 -7.25
C GLN A 76 10.40 9.32 -7.59
N ALA A 77 11.33 10.24 -7.75
CA ALA A 77 12.75 9.95 -7.91
C ALA A 77 13.58 11.00 -7.13
N PRO A 78 14.64 10.59 -6.40
CA PRO A 78 15.06 9.22 -6.17
C PRO A 78 14.05 8.41 -5.32
N PHE A 79 14.09 7.09 -5.39
CA PHE A 79 13.20 6.18 -4.64
C PHE A 79 14.03 5.18 -3.84
N SER A 80 13.75 5.10 -2.55
CA SER A 80 14.22 4.03 -1.67
C SER A 80 13.01 3.30 -1.08
N PRO A 81 12.84 2.00 -1.36
CA PRO A 81 11.75 1.22 -0.78
C PRO A 81 11.89 1.03 0.74
N LEU A 82 13.08 1.32 1.28
CA LEU A 82 13.43 1.22 2.70
C LEU A 82 13.23 2.52 3.49
N LYS A 83 12.86 3.63 2.80
CA LYS A 83 12.64 4.92 3.45
C LYS A 83 11.34 4.92 4.24
N TRP A 84 11.47 5.13 5.54
CA TRP A 84 10.35 5.24 6.46
C TRP A 84 9.76 6.65 6.47
N GLY A 85 8.43 6.74 6.51
CA GLY A 85 7.71 8.02 6.44
C GLY A 85 7.63 8.58 5.02
N ASP A 86 7.63 9.92 4.89
CA ASP A 86 7.55 10.66 3.63
C ASP A 86 6.26 10.34 2.85
N ALA A 87 6.30 9.36 1.93
CA ALA A 87 5.13 8.89 1.20
C ALA A 87 4.23 7.95 2.02
N PHE A 88 4.70 7.46 3.17
CA PHE A 88 4.06 6.43 4.01
C PHE A 88 3.95 6.89 5.46
N THR A 89 3.01 6.30 6.20
CA THR A 89 2.79 6.56 7.64
C THR A 89 3.48 5.49 8.45
N GLU A 90 4.47 5.84 9.27
CA GLU A 90 5.17 4.92 10.20
C GLU A 90 5.57 3.60 9.53
N GLY A 91 6.02 3.67 8.30
CA GLY A 91 6.37 2.50 7.50
C GLY A 91 7.09 2.90 6.22
N ASN A 92 7.35 1.92 5.39
CA ASN A 92 8.00 2.08 4.10
C ASN A 92 7.22 1.36 2.97
N SER A 93 7.79 1.33 1.78
CA SER A 93 7.13 0.73 0.61
C SER A 93 6.90 -0.77 0.77
N TRP A 94 7.82 -1.52 1.43
CA TRP A 94 7.64 -2.95 1.71
C TRP A 94 6.43 -3.22 2.60
N HIS A 95 6.12 -2.31 3.52
CA HIS A 95 4.98 -2.43 4.42
C HIS A 95 3.66 -2.14 3.70
N TYR A 96 3.60 -1.01 2.99
CA TYR A 96 2.35 -0.51 2.41
C TYR A 96 1.93 -1.17 1.10
N SER A 97 2.83 -1.89 0.42
CA SER A 97 2.47 -2.56 -0.84
C SER A 97 1.40 -3.63 -0.68
N TRP A 98 1.13 -4.07 0.54
CA TRP A 98 0.11 -5.06 0.88
C TRP A 98 -1.22 -4.46 1.35
N SER A 99 -1.33 -3.12 1.46
CA SER A 99 -2.52 -2.43 1.95
C SER A 99 -3.61 -2.31 0.88
N VAL A 100 -3.97 -3.43 0.25
CA VAL A 100 -5.02 -3.56 -0.77
C VAL A 100 -6.00 -4.67 -0.35
N PHE A 101 -6.62 -4.50 0.82
CA PHE A 101 -7.47 -5.53 1.45
C PHE A 101 -8.73 -5.87 0.67
N HIS A 102 -9.19 -4.94 -0.15
CA HIS A 102 -10.46 -5.03 -0.88
C HIS A 102 -10.32 -5.64 -2.27
N ASP A 103 -9.11 -5.74 -2.82
CA ASP A 103 -8.85 -6.28 -4.17
C ASP A 103 -7.52 -7.06 -4.22
N PRO A 104 -7.36 -8.13 -3.41
CA PRO A 104 -6.12 -8.93 -3.42
C PRO A 104 -5.83 -9.51 -4.81
N GLN A 105 -6.87 -9.98 -5.53
CA GLN A 105 -6.70 -10.49 -6.88
C GLN A 105 -6.18 -9.44 -7.84
N GLY A 106 -6.68 -8.19 -7.75
CA GLY A 106 -6.16 -7.08 -8.56
C GLY A 106 -4.70 -6.74 -8.25
N LEU A 107 -4.25 -6.91 -7.01
CA LEU A 107 -2.84 -6.76 -6.64
C LEU A 107 -1.98 -7.89 -7.22
N ILE A 108 -2.45 -9.13 -7.13
CA ILE A 108 -1.81 -10.30 -7.75
C ILE A 108 -1.62 -10.08 -9.26
N ASP A 109 -2.67 -9.63 -9.94
CA ASP A 109 -2.64 -9.36 -11.38
C ASP A 109 -1.65 -8.23 -11.73
N LEU A 110 -1.58 -7.17 -10.90
CA LEU A 110 -0.63 -6.07 -11.08
C LEU A 110 0.83 -6.52 -10.94
N MET A 111 1.10 -7.44 -10.01
CA MET A 111 2.43 -8.02 -9.80
C MET A 111 2.84 -9.01 -10.89
N GLY A 112 1.91 -9.45 -11.74
CA GLY A 112 2.20 -10.38 -12.83
C GLY A 112 1.81 -11.83 -12.55
N GLY A 113 0.98 -12.06 -11.55
CA GLY A 113 0.40 -13.36 -11.19
C GLY A 113 0.84 -13.91 -9.84
N GLU A 114 0.20 -14.99 -9.43
CA GLU A 114 0.32 -15.60 -8.09
C GLU A 114 1.78 -15.92 -7.72
N LYS A 115 2.55 -16.47 -8.64
CA LYS A 115 3.95 -16.84 -8.36
C LYS A 115 4.77 -15.62 -7.95
N VAL A 116 4.70 -14.52 -8.71
CA VAL A 116 5.45 -13.30 -8.42
C VAL A 116 4.94 -12.66 -7.13
N PHE A 117 3.62 -12.66 -6.92
CA PHE A 117 3.01 -12.15 -5.70
C PHE A 117 3.54 -12.88 -4.45
N VAL A 118 3.58 -14.22 -4.46
CA VAL A 118 4.10 -15.02 -3.34
C VAL A 118 5.60 -14.76 -3.13
N GLU A 119 6.40 -14.72 -4.20
CA GLU A 119 7.82 -14.41 -4.12
C GLU A 119 8.08 -13.03 -3.50
N MET A 120 7.28 -12.03 -3.87
CA MET A 120 7.36 -10.68 -3.30
C MET A 120 6.92 -10.67 -1.82
N LEU A 121 5.85 -11.40 -1.47
CA LEU A 121 5.37 -11.49 -0.10
C LEU A 121 6.39 -12.18 0.81
N ASP A 122 7.00 -13.28 0.36
CA ASP A 122 8.07 -13.97 1.09
C ASP A 122 9.31 -13.07 1.23
N SER A 123 9.59 -12.24 0.22
CA SER A 123 10.71 -11.29 0.25
C SER A 123 10.65 -10.31 1.41
N VAL A 124 9.46 -9.96 1.91
CA VAL A 124 9.31 -9.13 3.12
C VAL A 124 10.09 -9.68 4.30
N PHE A 125 10.14 -11.01 4.44
CA PHE A 125 10.81 -11.71 5.54
C PHE A 125 12.29 -12.03 5.27
N ILE A 126 12.72 -11.95 4.01
CA ILE A 126 14.08 -12.33 3.55
C ILE A 126 14.95 -11.09 3.36
N VAL A 127 14.37 -9.98 2.89
CA VAL A 127 15.09 -8.70 2.71
C VAL A 127 15.73 -8.30 4.05
N PRO A 128 17.03 -7.99 4.11
CA PRO A 128 17.65 -7.56 5.36
C PRO A 128 16.87 -6.42 6.03
N PRO A 129 16.78 -6.37 7.36
CA PRO A 129 16.02 -5.35 8.10
C PRO A 129 16.75 -3.99 8.06
N LEU A 130 17.14 -3.56 6.87
CA LEU A 130 17.70 -2.25 6.60
C LEU A 130 16.58 -1.21 6.56
N PHE A 131 16.94 0.00 6.91
CA PHE A 131 16.00 1.13 6.93
C PHE A 131 16.71 2.44 6.53
N ASP A 132 15.90 3.39 6.08
CA ASP A 132 16.28 4.78 5.87
C ASP A 132 15.33 5.63 6.73
N ASP A 133 15.86 6.21 7.82
CA ASP A 133 15.14 7.05 8.78
C ASP A 133 15.31 8.55 8.51
N SER A 134 15.86 8.92 7.37
CA SER A 134 16.20 10.31 7.00
C SER A 134 15.00 11.27 7.08
N TYR A 135 13.77 10.77 6.90
CA TYR A 135 12.57 11.60 7.05
C TYR A 135 12.27 11.97 8.50
N TYR A 136 12.44 11.05 9.43
CA TYR A 136 12.20 11.30 10.86
C TYR A 136 13.41 11.95 11.54
N GLY A 137 14.62 11.78 10.99
CA GLY A 137 15.87 12.22 11.60
C GLY A 137 16.24 11.48 12.88
N GLN A 138 15.54 10.38 13.17
CA GLN A 138 15.80 9.51 14.32
C GLN A 138 15.19 8.13 14.07
N VAL A 139 15.75 7.12 14.72
CA VAL A 139 15.20 5.77 14.71
C VAL A 139 13.99 5.71 15.64
N ILE A 140 12.79 5.62 15.07
CA ILE A 140 11.53 5.47 15.81
C ILE A 140 11.40 4.04 16.37
N HIS A 141 10.47 3.83 17.30
CA HIS A 141 10.38 2.54 18.00
C HIS A 141 9.99 1.37 17.08
N GLU A 142 9.16 1.59 16.08
CA GLU A 142 8.76 0.57 15.09
C GLU A 142 9.96 0.06 14.28
N ILE A 143 10.89 0.95 13.92
CA ILE A 143 12.14 0.57 13.25
C ILE A 143 13.01 -0.28 14.17
N ARG A 144 13.11 0.08 15.46
CA ARG A 144 13.88 -0.69 16.45
C ARG A 144 13.29 -2.07 16.65
N GLU A 145 11.97 -2.18 16.77
CA GLU A 145 11.26 -3.45 16.91
C GLU A 145 11.48 -4.34 15.70
N MET A 146 11.32 -3.82 14.47
CA MET A 146 11.61 -4.54 13.23
C MET A 146 13.05 -5.08 13.21
N THR A 147 14.01 -4.24 13.58
CA THR A 147 15.43 -4.60 13.56
C THR A 147 15.75 -5.68 14.60
N VAL A 148 15.20 -5.58 15.83
CA VAL A 148 15.41 -6.55 16.91
C VAL A 148 14.77 -7.90 16.59
N MET A 149 13.56 -7.89 15.99
CA MET A 149 12.87 -9.12 15.59
C MET A 149 13.61 -9.86 14.47
N ASN A 150 14.41 -9.16 13.68
CA ASN A 150 15.19 -9.72 12.59
C ASN A 150 14.38 -10.62 11.63
N MET A 151 13.19 -10.17 11.30
CA MET A 151 12.25 -10.84 10.40
C MET A 151 12.13 -10.07 9.07
N GLY A 152 13.25 -9.71 8.46
CA GLY A 152 13.28 -8.91 7.23
C GLY A 152 12.73 -7.50 7.44
N ASN A 153 11.94 -7.02 6.51
CA ASN A 153 11.20 -5.76 6.61
C ASN A 153 9.77 -5.96 7.16
N TYR A 154 9.52 -7.03 7.91
CA TYR A 154 8.24 -7.25 8.59
C TYR A 154 8.24 -6.57 9.96
N ALA A 155 7.53 -5.47 10.08
CA ALA A 155 7.40 -4.72 11.34
C ALA A 155 6.14 -5.19 12.10
N HIS A 156 6.24 -6.30 12.85
CA HIS A 156 5.10 -6.93 13.54
C HIS A 156 4.43 -6.02 14.56
N GLY A 157 5.19 -5.18 15.24
CA GLY A 157 4.68 -4.23 16.25
C GLY A 157 3.90 -3.06 15.65
N ASN A 158 3.99 -2.82 14.34
CA ASN A 158 3.27 -1.76 13.66
C ASN A 158 1.90 -2.25 13.15
N GLN A 159 0.83 -1.63 13.61
CA GLN A 159 -0.57 -2.05 13.41
C GLN A 159 -0.99 -2.33 11.96
N PRO A 160 -0.60 -1.56 10.93
CA PRO A 160 -1.03 -1.81 9.55
C PRO A 160 -0.55 -3.13 8.96
N ILE A 161 0.62 -3.61 9.38
CA ILE A 161 1.35 -4.70 8.72
C ILE A 161 0.79 -6.09 9.03
N PRO A 162 0.53 -6.46 10.32
CA PRO A 162 -0.05 -7.76 10.64
C PRO A 162 -1.41 -7.99 10.00
N VAL A 163 -2.23 -6.94 9.90
CA VAL A 163 -3.56 -7.03 9.29
C VAL A 163 -3.43 -7.28 7.79
N SER A 164 -2.57 -6.57 7.09
CA SER A 164 -2.30 -6.75 5.66
C SER A 164 -1.87 -8.18 5.35
N TYR A 165 -0.86 -8.66 6.06
CA TYR A 165 -0.33 -10.00 5.85
C TYR A 165 -1.35 -11.10 6.15
N THR A 166 -2.09 -10.99 7.25
CA THR A 166 -3.09 -11.98 7.63
C THR A 166 -4.21 -12.06 6.60
N HIS A 167 -4.69 -10.94 6.07
CA HIS A 167 -5.72 -10.94 5.04
C HIS A 167 -5.27 -11.58 3.74
N LEU A 168 -4.05 -11.28 3.29
CA LEU A 168 -3.51 -11.82 2.05
C LEU A 168 -3.25 -13.32 2.15
N ARG A 169 -2.69 -13.79 3.28
CA ARG A 169 -2.48 -15.23 3.53
C ARG A 169 -3.79 -15.99 3.63
N ALA A 170 -4.81 -15.44 4.27
CA ALA A 170 -6.13 -16.08 4.35
C ALA A 170 -6.76 -16.24 2.95
N HIS A 171 -6.48 -15.34 2.03
CA HIS A 171 -6.97 -15.43 0.64
C HIS A 171 -6.28 -16.57 -0.12
N GLU A 172 -4.97 -16.75 0.03
CA GLU A 172 -4.24 -17.89 -0.55
C GLU A 172 -4.78 -19.23 -0.09
N THR A 173 -5.10 -19.38 1.21
CA THR A 173 -5.59 -20.66 1.76
C THR A 173 -7.01 -21.01 1.37
N SER A 174 -7.80 -20.07 0.86
CA SER A 174 -9.16 -20.31 0.37
C SER A 174 -9.23 -20.71 -1.10
N ALA A 175 -8.10 -20.71 -1.81
CA ALA A 175 -7.99 -21.08 -3.23
C ALA A 175 -7.58 -22.56 -3.47
N HIS A 176 -7.54 -23.40 -2.40
CA HIS A 176 -7.21 -24.84 -2.48
C HIS A 176 -8.36 -25.71 -2.04
#